data_8bd8e83467cad3bcd9b8783ac78fa925
#
_entry.id   8bd8e83467cad3bcd9b8783ac78fa925
#
_cell.length_a   1.000
_cell.length_b   1.000
_cell.length_c   1.000
_cell.angle_alpha   90.00
_cell.angle_beta   90.00
_cell.angle_gamma   90.00
#
_symmetry.space_group_name_H-M   'P 1'
#
loop_
_entity.id
_entity.type
_entity.pdbx_description
1 polymer ?
#
loop_
_entity_poly.entity_id
_entity_poly.type
_entity_poly.pdbx_seq_one_letter_code
_entity_poly.pdbx_strand_id
1 'polypeptide(L)'
;MIRAAVMADAPQLAALMTQLGYPTQAKEMRARLRSIFSDNSFRTFVATDDEQIVGMAGTSEHASYEHDDRTGRIVAMVVSDNAQRKGAGRQLMRAVEKSFRRRGVRRIVLNARLERVEAHQFYEALGYRKTGWRFAKLLE
;
A
#
# COMPACT_ATOMS: atom_id res chain seq x y z
N MET A 1 -12.13 0.56 10.52
CA MET A 1 -12.14 1.97 10.08
C MET A 1 -10.88 2.30 9.32
N ILE A 2 -10.99 3.13 8.31
CA ILE A 2 -9.82 3.55 7.51
C ILE A 2 -9.52 5.02 7.81
N ARG A 3 -8.25 5.32 8.04
CA ARG A 3 -7.78 6.71 8.24
C ARG A 3 -6.38 6.88 7.66
N ALA A 4 -5.94 8.13 7.56
CA ALA A 4 -4.56 8.43 7.19
C ALA A 4 -3.61 8.00 8.33
N ALA A 5 -2.44 7.51 7.95
CA ALA A 5 -1.40 7.16 8.92
C ALA A 5 -0.77 8.43 9.52
N VAL A 6 -0.32 8.33 10.76
CA VAL A 6 0.42 9.38 11.45
C VAL A 6 1.72 8.81 12.01
N MET A 7 2.64 9.68 12.44
CA MET A 7 3.95 9.24 12.93
C MET A 7 3.86 8.28 14.12
N ALA A 8 2.87 8.46 14.97
CA ALA A 8 2.65 7.58 16.13
C ALA A 8 2.35 6.14 15.73
N ASP A 9 1.97 5.90 14.49
CA ASP A 9 1.67 4.55 13.99
C ASP A 9 2.93 3.74 13.66
N ALA A 10 4.10 4.37 13.67
CA ALA A 10 5.34 3.73 13.21
C ALA A 10 5.63 2.36 13.84
N PRO A 11 5.46 2.13 15.14
CA PRO A 11 5.73 0.81 15.70
C PRO A 11 4.83 -0.29 15.11
N GLN A 12 3.54 -0.01 14.95
CA GLN A 12 2.60 -0.98 14.39
C GLN A 12 2.85 -1.19 12.89
N LEU A 13 3.21 -0.13 12.16
CA LEU A 13 3.57 -0.25 10.75
C LEU A 13 4.86 -1.04 10.55
N ALA A 14 5.82 -0.87 11.46
CA ALA A 14 7.05 -1.67 11.44
C ALA A 14 6.74 -3.17 11.56
N ALA A 15 5.81 -3.51 12.45
CA ALA A 15 5.39 -4.91 12.61
C ALA A 15 4.75 -5.46 11.32
N LEU A 16 3.95 -4.65 10.63
CA LEU A 16 3.34 -5.05 9.37
C LEU A 16 4.39 -5.23 8.26
N MET A 17 5.40 -4.35 8.22
CA MET A 17 6.49 -4.50 7.25
C MET A 17 7.27 -5.80 7.50
N THR A 18 7.51 -6.10 8.77
CA THR A 18 8.19 -7.35 9.15
C THR A 18 7.39 -8.57 8.68
N GLN A 19 6.09 -8.55 8.88
CA GLN A 19 5.20 -9.61 8.40
C GLN A 19 5.26 -9.74 6.87
N LEU A 20 5.33 -8.62 6.17
CA LEU A 20 5.39 -8.60 4.70
C LEU A 20 6.69 -9.19 4.15
N GLY A 21 7.71 -9.34 5.00
CA GLY A 21 8.99 -9.91 4.61
C GLY A 21 10.16 -8.94 4.68
N TYR A 22 9.95 -7.76 5.23
CA TYR A 22 10.98 -6.72 5.37
C TYR A 22 11.18 -6.39 6.85
N PRO A 23 12.06 -7.14 7.56
CA PRO A 23 12.29 -6.89 8.99
C PRO A 23 12.57 -5.41 9.25
N THR A 24 11.77 -4.81 10.10
CA THR A 24 11.77 -3.37 10.31
C THR A 24 11.53 -3.06 11.79
N GLN A 25 12.38 -2.22 12.37
CA GLN A 25 12.20 -1.70 13.71
C GLN A 25 11.45 -0.37 13.65
N ALA A 26 10.83 0.00 14.77
CA ALA A 26 10.07 1.25 14.85
C ALA A 26 10.91 2.47 14.47
N LYS A 27 12.18 2.51 14.88
CA LYS A 27 13.10 3.60 14.55
C LYS A 27 13.29 3.75 13.04
N GLU A 28 13.48 2.63 12.37
CA GLU A 28 13.64 2.60 10.91
C GLU A 28 12.37 3.06 10.22
N MET A 29 11.23 2.58 10.71
CA MET A 29 9.93 2.97 10.14
C MET A 29 9.68 4.46 10.31
N ARG A 30 10.01 5.03 11.47
CA ARG A 30 9.88 6.48 11.69
C ARG A 30 10.69 7.27 10.66
N ALA A 31 11.91 6.84 10.38
CA ALA A 31 12.76 7.51 9.40
C ALA A 31 12.15 7.45 8.00
N ARG A 32 11.62 6.30 7.61
CA ARG A 32 10.96 6.13 6.32
C ARG A 32 9.71 7.00 6.22
N LEU A 33 8.89 7.05 7.27
CA LEU A 33 7.66 7.83 7.28
C LEU A 33 7.93 9.33 7.21
N ARG A 34 9.04 9.83 7.79
CA ARG A 34 9.40 11.24 7.65
C ARG A 34 9.56 11.61 6.18
N SER A 35 10.25 10.79 5.41
CA SER A 35 10.43 11.01 3.97
C SER A 35 9.10 10.90 3.22
N ILE A 36 8.32 9.86 3.53
CA ILE A 36 7.04 9.62 2.86
C ILE A 36 6.06 10.75 3.13
N PHE A 37 5.92 11.16 4.40
CA PHE A 37 4.96 12.21 4.78
C PHE A 37 5.34 13.59 4.27
N SER A 38 6.61 13.81 3.95
CA SER A 38 7.06 15.08 3.38
C SER A 38 6.88 15.15 1.87
N ASP A 39 6.49 14.05 1.23
CA ASP A 39 6.34 13.95 -0.22
C ASP A 39 4.84 13.95 -0.57
N ASN A 40 4.40 15.02 -1.24
CA ASN A 40 2.98 15.19 -1.59
C ASN A 40 2.43 14.15 -2.54
N SER A 41 3.30 13.40 -3.22
CA SER A 41 2.85 12.33 -4.12
C SER A 41 2.50 11.04 -3.39
N PHE A 42 2.83 10.93 -2.11
CA PHE A 42 2.55 9.74 -1.30
C PHE A 42 1.32 9.93 -0.40
N ARG A 43 0.57 8.85 -0.21
CA ARG A 43 -0.51 8.76 0.79
C ARG A 43 -0.39 7.41 1.48
N THR A 44 -0.59 7.39 2.79
CA THR A 44 -0.58 6.15 3.56
C THR A 44 -1.88 6.03 4.32
N PHE A 45 -2.54 4.89 4.15
CA PHE A 45 -3.81 4.57 4.80
C PHE A 45 -3.60 3.43 5.77
N VAL A 46 -4.29 3.48 6.90
CA VAL A 46 -4.31 2.35 7.85
C VAL A 46 -5.75 1.92 8.09
N ALA A 47 -5.92 0.62 8.30
CA ALA A 47 -7.16 0.04 8.75
C ALA A 47 -7.03 -0.25 10.25
N THR A 48 -8.00 0.15 11.04
CA THR A 48 -7.97 -0.05 12.49
C THR A 48 -9.17 -0.88 12.95
N ASP A 49 -8.93 -1.65 14.00
CA ASP A 49 -9.96 -2.42 14.72
C ASP A 49 -9.67 -2.21 16.21
N ASP A 50 -10.60 -1.58 16.93
CA ASP A 50 -10.42 -1.20 18.34
C ASP A 50 -9.10 -0.46 18.57
N GLU A 51 -8.84 0.54 17.71
CA GLU A 51 -7.65 1.38 17.76
C GLU A 51 -6.34 0.67 17.41
N GLN A 52 -6.38 -0.65 17.18
CA GLN A 52 -5.23 -1.40 16.72
C GLN A 52 -5.14 -1.33 15.19
N ILE A 53 -3.94 -1.13 14.67
CA ILE A 53 -3.74 -1.16 13.22
C ILE A 53 -3.68 -2.61 12.77
N VAL A 54 -4.59 -2.96 11.87
CA VAL A 54 -4.71 -4.31 11.32
C VAL A 54 -4.32 -4.38 9.85
N GLY A 55 -4.02 -3.25 9.23
CA GLY A 55 -3.57 -3.23 7.85
C GLY A 55 -3.11 -1.85 7.42
N MET A 56 -2.37 -1.80 6.32
CA MET A 56 -1.94 -0.55 5.73
C MET A 56 -1.90 -0.65 4.20
N ALA A 57 -2.06 0.50 3.55
CA ALA A 57 -1.82 0.66 2.13
C ALA A 57 -1.03 1.94 1.91
N GLY A 58 0.13 1.81 1.29
CA GLY A 58 0.94 2.95 0.87
C GLY A 58 0.77 3.18 -0.61
N THR A 59 0.56 4.43 -1.01
CA THR A 59 0.35 4.78 -2.40
C THR A 59 1.25 5.92 -2.82
N SER A 60 1.52 5.98 -4.13
CA SER A 60 2.17 7.14 -4.74
C SER A 60 1.50 7.43 -6.07
N GLU A 61 1.71 8.63 -6.59
CA GLU A 61 1.26 8.97 -7.93
C GLU A 61 2.35 9.73 -8.66
N HIS A 62 2.38 9.59 -9.97
CA HIS A 62 3.42 10.21 -10.77
C HIS A 62 2.89 10.55 -12.16
N ALA A 63 3.57 11.49 -12.82
CA ALA A 63 3.30 11.81 -14.21
C ALA A 63 3.63 10.60 -15.08
N SER A 64 2.91 10.46 -16.17
CA SER A 64 3.07 9.32 -17.08
C SER A 64 3.74 9.81 -18.38
N TYR A 65 4.61 8.98 -18.93
CA TYR A 65 5.10 9.20 -20.28
C TYR A 65 4.12 8.74 -21.35
N GLU A 66 3.26 7.77 -21.01
CA GLU A 66 2.36 7.14 -21.98
C GLU A 66 0.97 7.78 -22.03
N HIS A 67 0.61 8.54 -20.99
CA HIS A 67 -0.75 9.06 -20.84
C HIS A 67 -0.72 10.50 -20.34
N ASP A 68 -1.78 11.24 -20.64
CA ASP A 68 -1.92 12.63 -20.21
C ASP A 68 -2.26 12.74 -18.71
N ASP A 69 -2.92 11.72 -18.14
CA ASP A 69 -3.27 11.70 -16.73
C ASP A 69 -2.14 11.04 -15.91
N ARG A 70 -2.16 11.29 -14.61
CA ARG A 70 -1.19 10.71 -13.68
C ARG A 70 -1.53 9.24 -13.44
N THR A 71 -0.50 8.47 -13.15
CA THR A 71 -0.65 7.06 -12.77
C THR A 71 -0.51 6.93 -11.25
N GLY A 72 -1.45 6.22 -10.63
CA GLY A 72 -1.39 5.85 -9.23
C GLY A 72 -0.72 4.49 -9.06
N ARG A 73 0.00 4.33 -7.97
CA ARG A 73 0.67 3.07 -7.64
C ARG A 73 0.39 2.70 -6.19
N ILE A 74 0.08 1.45 -5.96
CA ILE A 74 0.08 0.88 -4.62
C ILE A 74 1.48 0.33 -4.39
N VAL A 75 2.22 0.97 -3.49
CA VAL A 75 3.64 0.63 -3.25
C VAL A 75 3.81 -0.31 -2.07
N ALA A 76 2.81 -0.41 -1.20
CA ALA A 76 2.80 -1.37 -0.10
C ALA A 76 1.35 -1.68 0.26
N MET A 77 1.08 -2.94 0.53
CA MET A 77 -0.24 -3.39 0.95
C MET A 77 -0.06 -4.60 1.83
N VAL A 78 -0.51 -4.51 3.07
CA VAL A 78 -0.41 -5.60 4.01
C VAL A 78 -1.57 -5.56 5.01
N VAL A 79 -2.12 -6.74 5.31
CA VAL A 79 -3.12 -6.93 6.34
C VAL A 79 -2.55 -7.91 7.36
N SER A 80 -2.68 -7.59 8.64
CA SER A 80 -2.21 -8.44 9.72
C SER A 80 -2.77 -9.85 9.58
N ASP A 81 -1.97 -10.87 9.85
CA ASP A 81 -2.39 -12.27 9.78
C ASP A 81 -3.63 -12.53 10.64
N ASN A 82 -3.73 -11.86 11.79
CA ASN A 82 -4.85 -12.02 12.71
C ASN A 82 -6.14 -11.39 12.19
N ALA A 83 -6.06 -10.52 11.19
CA ALA A 83 -7.21 -9.78 10.67
C ALA A 83 -7.53 -10.13 9.21
N GLN A 84 -6.83 -11.08 8.62
CA GLN A 84 -7.11 -11.49 7.25
C GLN A 84 -8.49 -12.10 7.13
N ARG A 85 -9.13 -11.89 5.97
CA ARG A 85 -10.49 -12.35 5.66
C ARG A 85 -11.61 -11.65 6.45
N LYS A 86 -11.28 -10.56 7.17
CA LYS A 86 -12.29 -9.73 7.88
C LYS A 86 -12.64 -8.46 7.09
N GLY A 87 -12.20 -8.36 5.85
CA GLY A 87 -12.57 -7.25 4.98
C GLY A 87 -11.67 -6.03 5.06
N ALA A 88 -10.63 -6.02 5.88
CA ALA A 88 -9.73 -4.88 6.02
C ALA A 88 -9.03 -4.53 4.71
N GLY A 89 -8.54 -5.55 3.98
CA GLY A 89 -7.89 -5.34 2.69
C GLY A 89 -8.83 -4.70 1.68
N ARG A 90 -10.05 -5.18 1.62
CA ARG A 90 -11.06 -4.65 0.70
C ARG A 90 -11.42 -3.20 1.05
N GLN A 91 -11.52 -2.88 2.34
CA GLN A 91 -11.78 -1.52 2.79
C GLN A 91 -10.62 -0.59 2.45
N LEU A 92 -9.39 -1.05 2.63
CA LEU A 92 -8.20 -0.29 2.25
C LEU A 92 -8.20 0.00 0.75
N MET A 93 -8.49 -1.00 -0.07
CA MET A 93 -8.52 -0.82 -1.52
C MET A 93 -9.60 0.17 -1.95
N ARG A 94 -10.78 0.13 -1.33
CA ARG A 94 -11.84 1.10 -1.60
C ARG A 94 -11.40 2.52 -1.26
N ALA A 95 -10.73 2.69 -0.12
CA ALA A 95 -10.24 4.00 0.30
C ALA A 95 -9.16 4.52 -0.67
N VAL A 96 -8.26 3.66 -1.09
CA VAL A 96 -7.22 3.99 -2.06
C VAL A 96 -7.85 4.44 -3.39
N GLU A 97 -8.76 3.65 -3.93
CA GLU A 97 -9.39 3.96 -5.21
C GLU A 97 -10.19 5.25 -5.13
N LYS A 98 -10.92 5.45 -4.03
CA LYS A 98 -11.68 6.68 -3.81
C LYS A 98 -10.76 7.90 -3.77
N SER A 99 -9.63 7.79 -3.07
CA SER A 99 -8.64 8.85 -2.97
C SER A 99 -8.07 9.20 -4.35
N PHE A 100 -7.71 8.20 -5.14
CA PHE A 100 -7.20 8.41 -6.48
C PHE A 100 -8.26 9.06 -7.40
N ARG A 101 -9.50 8.58 -7.34
CA ARG A 101 -10.58 9.19 -8.15
C ARG A 101 -10.78 10.65 -7.82
N ARG A 102 -10.73 11.03 -6.55
CA ARG A 102 -10.88 12.43 -6.12
C ARG A 102 -9.78 13.33 -6.68
N ARG A 103 -8.60 12.78 -6.90
CA ARG A 103 -7.45 13.53 -7.42
C ARG A 103 -7.29 13.41 -8.93
N GLY A 104 -8.28 12.82 -9.60
CA GLY A 104 -8.26 12.67 -11.05
C GLY A 104 -7.35 11.57 -11.58
N VAL A 105 -6.84 10.71 -10.70
CA VAL A 105 -6.03 9.57 -11.11
C VAL A 105 -6.97 8.45 -11.53
N ARG A 106 -6.78 7.92 -12.73
CA ARG A 106 -7.71 6.95 -13.33
C ARG A 106 -7.11 5.56 -13.50
N ARG A 107 -5.80 5.45 -13.33
CA ARG A 107 -5.10 4.18 -13.54
C ARG A 107 -4.29 3.86 -12.28
N ILE A 108 -4.43 2.63 -11.80
CA ILE A 108 -3.69 2.15 -10.63
C ILE A 108 -2.89 0.93 -11.06
N VAL A 109 -1.60 0.93 -10.71
CA VAL A 109 -0.72 -0.22 -10.92
C VAL A 109 -0.19 -0.68 -9.58
N LEU A 110 0.15 -1.96 -9.48
CA LEU A 110 0.78 -2.53 -8.31
C LEU A 110 1.60 -3.75 -8.71
N ASN A 111 2.49 -4.14 -7.83
CA ASN A 111 3.28 -5.36 -8.02
C ASN A 111 2.99 -6.32 -6.87
N ALA A 112 2.89 -7.62 -7.19
CA ALA A 112 2.77 -8.68 -6.21
C ALA A 112 3.80 -9.76 -6.55
N ARG A 113 4.43 -10.33 -5.52
CA ARG A 113 5.40 -11.40 -5.74
C ARG A 113 4.72 -12.61 -6.38
N LEU A 114 5.46 -13.29 -7.24
CA LEU A 114 4.94 -14.46 -7.97
C LEU A 114 4.44 -15.56 -7.03
N GLU A 115 5.14 -15.79 -5.92
CA GLU A 115 4.79 -16.82 -4.94
C GLU A 115 3.59 -16.47 -4.07
N ARG A 116 3.11 -15.23 -4.10
CA ARG A 116 1.96 -14.79 -3.30
C ARG A 116 0.65 -14.97 -4.07
N VAL A 117 0.26 -16.23 -4.25
CA VAL A 117 -0.93 -16.59 -5.03
C VAL A 117 -2.22 -16.01 -4.46
N GLU A 118 -2.35 -15.97 -3.13
CA GLU A 118 -3.54 -15.41 -2.48
C GLU A 118 -3.69 -13.91 -2.76
N ALA A 119 -2.57 -13.19 -2.82
CA ALA A 119 -2.59 -11.76 -3.17
C ALA A 119 -3.06 -11.59 -4.62
N HIS A 120 -2.59 -12.43 -5.54
CA HIS A 120 -3.04 -12.40 -6.94
C HIS A 120 -4.54 -12.57 -7.04
N GLN A 121 -5.08 -13.57 -6.34
CA GLN A 121 -6.52 -13.85 -6.33
C GLN A 121 -7.31 -12.67 -5.75
N PHE A 122 -6.78 -12.05 -4.68
CA PHE A 122 -7.40 -10.89 -4.07
C PHE A 122 -7.52 -9.73 -5.04
N TYR A 123 -6.44 -9.39 -5.74
CA TYR A 123 -6.45 -8.27 -6.68
C TYR A 123 -7.29 -8.57 -7.91
N GLU A 124 -7.24 -9.79 -8.43
CA GLU A 124 -8.06 -10.17 -9.58
C GLU A 124 -9.56 -10.10 -9.25
N ALA A 125 -9.94 -10.50 -8.03
CA ALA A 125 -11.32 -10.40 -7.56
C ALA A 125 -11.81 -8.94 -7.49
N LEU A 126 -10.89 -7.98 -7.34
CA LEU A 126 -11.20 -6.56 -7.32
C LEU A 126 -11.14 -5.90 -8.71
N GLY A 127 -10.90 -6.70 -9.76
CA GLY A 127 -10.88 -6.22 -11.13
C GLY A 127 -9.50 -5.83 -11.65
N TYR A 128 -8.44 -6.09 -10.90
CA TYR A 128 -7.08 -5.86 -11.37
C TYR A 128 -6.65 -7.00 -12.28
N ARG A 129 -5.91 -6.68 -13.32
CA ARG A 129 -5.44 -7.67 -14.31
C ARG A 129 -3.92 -7.69 -14.34
N LYS A 130 -3.38 -8.87 -14.53
CA LYS A 130 -1.95 -9.04 -14.70
C LYS A 130 -1.56 -8.48 -16.07
N THR A 131 -0.72 -7.46 -16.11
CA THR A 131 -0.36 -6.76 -17.35
C THR A 131 1.12 -6.84 -17.70
N GLY A 132 1.97 -7.38 -16.83
CA GLY A 132 3.39 -7.45 -17.12
C GLY A 132 4.19 -8.11 -16.01
N TRP A 133 5.50 -8.14 -16.21
CA TRP A 133 6.46 -8.70 -15.28
C TRP A 133 7.28 -7.58 -14.65
N ARG A 134 7.69 -7.77 -13.41
CA ARG A 134 8.59 -6.84 -12.74
C ARG A 134 10.02 -7.37 -12.84
N PHE A 135 10.95 -6.50 -13.25
CA PHE A 135 12.38 -6.78 -13.27
C PHE A 135 13.05 -5.86 -12.25
N ALA A 136 13.98 -6.38 -11.49
CA ALA A 136 14.68 -5.61 -10.48
C ALA A 136 16.18 -5.90 -10.54
N LYS A 137 16.98 -4.89 -10.25
CA LYS A 137 18.44 -5.02 -10.19
C LYS A 137 18.95 -4.09 -9.10
N LEU A 138 19.82 -4.62 -8.25
CA LEU A 138 20.51 -3.80 -7.26
C LEU A 138 21.71 -3.14 -7.95
N LEU A 139 21.80 -1.83 -7.84
CA LEU A 139 22.93 -1.09 -8.39
C LEU A 139 24.05 -1.00 -7.36
N GLU A 140 25.26 -1.30 -7.79
CA GLU A 140 26.45 -1.24 -6.94
C GLU A 140 27.05 0.15 -6.88
#